data_e3e62d8936de42e32090bb3ca600b41d
#
_entry.id   e3e62d8936de42e32090bb3ca600b41d
#
_cell.length_a   1.000
_cell.length_b   1.000
_cell.length_c   1.000
_cell.angle_alpha   90.00
_cell.angle_beta   90.00
_cell.angle_gamma   90.00
#
_symmetry.space_group_name_H-M   'P 1'
#
loop_
_entity.id
_entity.type
_entity.pdbx_description
1 polymer ?
#
loop_
_entity_poly.entity_id
_entity_poly.type
_entity_poly.pdbx_seq_one_letter_code
_entity_poly.pdbx_strand_id
1 'polypeptide(L)'
;HFRLAIMNTDVRRGVRIKKEEIMAVDFENSQTKKNLEAAFAGESQAHTKYEYYASKAKKEGYVQISNIFTETSGNEKEHAKLWFKYLHNGEVPTTAVNLADAAAGENYEWTDMYAGFARTAKEEGFTEIAAKFALVGAIEKAHEERYKKLLSSVEDGSVFSREGVKVWKCLNCGHLHVGATAPKVCPTCNHPQSYFEEQVVNY
;
A
#
# COMPACT_ATOMS: atom_id res chain seq x y z
N HIS A 1 0.96 -11.34 18.57
CA HIS A 1 1.33 -12.25 19.66
C HIS A 1 1.61 -13.64 19.13
N PHE A 2 2.81 -13.89 18.59
CA PHE A 2 3.27 -15.25 18.32
C PHE A 2 3.73 -15.87 19.65
N ARG A 3 2.88 -16.69 20.28
CA ARG A 3 3.29 -17.63 21.32
C ARG A 3 3.61 -18.95 20.64
N LEU A 4 4.89 -19.30 20.57
CA LEU A 4 5.30 -20.69 20.32
C LEU A 4 4.96 -21.51 21.57
N ALA A 5 4.02 -22.44 21.45
CA ALA A 5 3.76 -23.44 22.47
C ALA A 5 4.83 -24.52 22.37
N ILE A 6 5.73 -24.60 23.34
CA ILE A 6 6.65 -25.73 23.52
C ILE A 6 5.97 -26.73 24.43
N MET A 7 5.76 -27.95 23.91
CA MET A 7 5.20 -29.08 24.62
C MET A 7 6.12 -29.51 25.78
N ASN A 8 5.50 -29.63 26.95
CA ASN A 8 6.10 -30.06 28.20
C ASN A 8 6.24 -31.60 28.18
N THR A 9 7.44 -32.15 28.16
CA THR A 9 7.70 -33.53 28.54
C THR A 9 8.42 -33.58 29.87
N ASP A 10 7.74 -34.09 30.85
CA ASP A 10 8.17 -34.30 32.23
C ASP A 10 9.31 -35.36 32.27
N VAL A 11 10.51 -34.95 32.73
CA VAL A 11 11.56 -35.87 33.19
C VAL A 11 12.11 -35.37 34.52
N ARG A 12 11.72 -36.08 35.57
CA ARG A 12 12.23 -35.94 36.94
C ARG A 12 13.74 -36.25 36.98
N ARG A 13 14.54 -35.22 37.19
CA ARG A 13 15.83 -35.24 37.95
C ARG A 13 16.22 -33.80 38.21
N GLY A 14 16.45 -33.47 39.49
CA GLY A 14 16.70 -32.14 40.01
C GLY A 14 17.92 -31.45 39.45
N VAL A 15 17.73 -30.76 38.35
CA VAL A 15 18.60 -29.69 37.88
C VAL A 15 17.81 -28.40 38.03
N ARG A 16 18.25 -27.57 38.95
CA ARG A 16 17.74 -26.21 39.14
C ARG A 16 18.17 -25.39 37.91
N ILE A 17 17.39 -25.47 36.83
CA ILE A 17 17.55 -24.61 35.66
C ILE A 17 17.26 -23.19 36.17
N LYS A 18 18.30 -22.36 36.24
CA LYS A 18 18.12 -20.92 36.38
C LYS A 18 17.12 -20.52 35.30
N LYS A 19 16.01 -19.90 35.69
CA LYS A 19 15.11 -19.23 34.78
C LYS A 19 15.94 -18.18 34.06
N GLU A 20 16.52 -18.51 32.90
CA GLU A 20 17.01 -17.51 31.99
C GLU A 20 15.79 -16.66 31.65
N GLU A 21 15.82 -15.40 32.04
CA GLU A 21 14.86 -14.41 31.56
C GLU A 21 15.00 -14.42 30.04
N ILE A 22 14.01 -15.00 29.37
CA ILE A 22 13.88 -14.88 27.93
C ILE A 22 13.62 -13.37 27.72
N MET A 23 14.69 -12.64 27.44
CA MET A 23 14.59 -11.26 27.04
C MET A 23 13.65 -11.23 25.81
N ALA A 24 12.55 -10.51 25.91
CA ALA A 24 11.67 -10.30 24.77
C ALA A 24 12.53 -9.71 23.64
N VAL A 25 12.49 -10.34 22.46
CA VAL A 25 13.23 -9.85 21.29
C VAL A 25 12.71 -8.47 20.95
N ASP A 26 13.55 -7.45 21.10
CA ASP A 26 13.24 -6.07 20.72
C ASP A 26 13.32 -5.95 19.19
N PHE A 27 12.21 -6.23 18.54
CA PHE A 27 12.09 -6.16 17.08
C PHE A 27 12.30 -4.72 16.58
N GLU A 28 11.74 -3.73 17.27
CA GLU A 28 11.74 -2.34 16.83
C GLU A 28 13.15 -1.75 16.69
N ASN A 29 14.06 -2.13 17.59
CA ASN A 29 15.44 -1.65 17.58
C ASN A 29 16.42 -2.66 16.94
N SER A 30 15.91 -3.73 16.32
CA SER A 30 16.74 -4.82 15.81
C SER A 30 17.35 -4.52 14.44
N GLN A 31 18.52 -5.12 14.17
CA GLN A 31 19.10 -5.12 12.83
C GLN A 31 18.19 -5.90 11.84
N THR A 32 17.41 -6.88 12.31
CA THR A 32 16.47 -7.64 11.50
C THR A 32 15.37 -6.73 10.92
N LYS A 33 14.80 -5.81 11.71
CA LYS A 33 13.83 -4.83 11.21
C LYS A 33 14.44 -3.96 10.09
N LYS A 34 15.63 -3.42 10.31
CA LYS A 34 16.35 -2.64 9.28
C LYS A 34 16.62 -3.45 8.01
N ASN A 35 16.95 -4.73 8.15
CA ASN A 35 17.13 -5.62 7.00
C ASN A 35 15.83 -5.86 6.25
N LEU A 36 14.68 -6.00 6.95
CA LEU A 36 13.36 -6.13 6.34
C LEU A 36 12.94 -4.86 5.57
N GLU A 37 13.20 -3.69 6.16
CA GLU A 37 12.96 -2.39 5.49
C GLU A 37 13.81 -2.26 4.21
N ALA A 38 15.08 -2.61 4.28
CA ALA A 38 15.98 -2.60 3.12
C ALA A 38 15.57 -3.62 2.05
N ALA A 39 15.15 -4.83 2.47
CA ALA A 39 14.66 -5.86 1.56
C ALA A 39 13.36 -5.41 0.88
N PHE A 40 12.38 -4.88 1.62
CA PHE A 40 11.15 -4.32 1.06
C PHE A 40 11.43 -3.23 0.03
N ALA A 41 12.34 -2.29 0.33
CA ALA A 41 12.74 -1.24 -0.59
C ALA A 41 13.40 -1.80 -1.86
N GLY A 42 14.32 -2.77 -1.71
CA GLY A 42 15.03 -3.42 -2.82
C GLY A 42 14.09 -4.15 -3.77
N GLU A 43 13.20 -4.99 -3.24
CA GLU A 43 12.22 -5.75 -4.03
C GLU A 43 11.20 -4.83 -4.72
N SER A 44 10.73 -3.77 -4.04
CA SER A 44 9.82 -2.78 -4.62
C SER A 44 10.48 -2.05 -5.81
N GLN A 45 11.77 -1.72 -5.67
CA GLN A 45 12.57 -1.11 -6.74
C GLN A 45 12.80 -2.09 -7.91
N ALA A 46 13.10 -3.36 -7.63
CA ALA A 46 13.29 -4.41 -8.63
C ALA A 46 12.00 -4.64 -9.44
N HIS A 47 10.85 -4.77 -8.76
CA HIS A 47 9.53 -4.85 -9.36
C HIS A 47 9.32 -3.74 -10.39
N THR A 48 9.46 -2.48 -9.98
CA THR A 48 9.24 -1.33 -10.86
C THR A 48 10.22 -1.28 -12.03
N LYS A 49 11.52 -1.53 -11.78
CA LYS A 49 12.53 -1.56 -12.87
C LYS A 49 12.26 -2.64 -13.90
N TYR A 50 11.85 -3.84 -13.46
CA TYR A 50 11.59 -4.94 -14.38
C TYR A 50 10.35 -4.72 -15.25
N GLU A 51 9.36 -3.98 -14.81
CA GLU A 51 8.26 -3.52 -15.67
C GLU A 51 8.77 -2.60 -16.80
N TYR A 52 9.68 -1.67 -16.48
CA TYR A 52 10.29 -0.81 -17.49
C TYR A 52 11.15 -1.60 -18.47
N TYR A 53 11.92 -2.59 -17.97
CA TYR A 53 12.75 -3.46 -18.82
C TYR A 53 11.90 -4.35 -19.72
N ALA A 54 10.79 -4.91 -19.22
CA ALA A 54 9.83 -5.67 -20.01
C ALA A 54 9.25 -4.83 -21.15
N SER A 55 8.83 -3.59 -20.85
CA SER A 55 8.31 -2.66 -21.85
C SER A 55 9.36 -2.36 -22.95
N LYS A 56 10.62 -2.14 -22.57
CA LYS A 56 11.71 -1.88 -23.50
C LYS A 56 12.01 -3.10 -24.36
N ALA A 57 12.16 -4.28 -23.76
CA ALA A 57 12.41 -5.54 -24.48
C ALA A 57 11.32 -5.84 -25.51
N LYS A 58 10.04 -5.60 -25.16
CA LYS A 58 8.92 -5.77 -26.09
C LYS A 58 9.03 -4.84 -27.31
N LYS A 59 9.37 -3.55 -27.09
CA LYS A 59 9.56 -2.57 -28.16
C LYS A 59 10.73 -2.91 -29.09
N GLU A 60 11.75 -3.60 -28.58
CA GLU A 60 12.90 -4.08 -29.35
C GLU A 60 12.66 -5.43 -30.05
N GLY A 61 11.48 -6.04 -29.88
CA GLY A 61 11.10 -7.31 -30.52
C GLY A 61 11.49 -8.55 -29.73
N TYR A 62 12.02 -8.40 -28.50
CA TYR A 62 12.42 -9.52 -27.63
C TYR A 62 11.29 -9.97 -26.73
N VAL A 63 10.21 -10.51 -27.32
CA VAL A 63 8.97 -10.87 -26.60
C VAL A 63 9.23 -11.86 -25.46
N GLN A 64 10.08 -12.88 -25.69
CA GLN A 64 10.43 -13.85 -24.65
C GLN A 64 11.12 -13.19 -23.46
N ILE A 65 12.08 -12.30 -23.69
CA ILE A 65 12.79 -11.56 -22.64
C ILE A 65 11.82 -10.64 -21.88
N SER A 66 10.92 -9.98 -22.62
CA SER A 66 9.86 -9.16 -22.02
C SER A 66 8.98 -9.98 -21.05
N ASN A 67 8.55 -11.19 -21.47
CA ASN A 67 7.74 -12.06 -20.63
C ASN A 67 8.48 -12.50 -19.36
N ILE A 68 9.78 -12.82 -19.47
CA ILE A 68 10.62 -13.18 -18.33
C ILE A 68 10.72 -12.02 -17.33
N PHE A 69 10.96 -10.78 -17.81
CA PHE A 69 10.97 -9.61 -16.93
C PHE A 69 9.61 -9.37 -16.27
N THR A 70 8.50 -9.58 -16.98
CA THR A 70 7.15 -9.43 -16.42
C THR A 70 6.88 -10.46 -15.33
N GLU A 71 7.26 -11.73 -15.57
CA GLU A 71 7.13 -12.80 -14.56
C GLU A 71 7.96 -12.50 -13.33
N THR A 72 9.24 -12.17 -13.50
CA THR A 72 10.14 -11.85 -12.39
C THR A 72 9.65 -10.62 -11.62
N SER A 73 9.18 -9.57 -12.31
CA SER A 73 8.55 -8.40 -11.67
C SER A 73 7.40 -8.82 -10.74
N GLY A 74 6.56 -9.77 -11.18
CA GLY A 74 5.49 -10.35 -10.35
C GLY A 74 6.03 -11.05 -9.09
N ASN A 75 7.14 -11.79 -9.22
CA ASN A 75 7.78 -12.47 -8.09
C ASN A 75 8.32 -11.46 -7.07
N GLU A 76 9.02 -10.41 -7.52
CA GLU A 76 9.58 -9.38 -6.63
C GLU A 76 8.49 -8.61 -5.88
N LYS A 77 7.33 -8.39 -6.49
CA LYS A 77 6.15 -7.84 -5.81
C LYS A 77 5.69 -8.73 -4.65
N GLU A 78 5.65 -10.04 -4.81
CA GLU A 78 5.26 -10.96 -3.74
C GLU A 78 6.35 -11.07 -2.65
N HIS A 79 7.64 -10.97 -3.02
CA HIS A 79 8.72 -10.86 -2.04
C HIS A 79 8.58 -9.57 -1.21
N ALA A 80 8.41 -8.42 -1.85
CA ALA A 80 8.16 -7.15 -1.16
C ALA A 80 6.97 -7.24 -0.20
N LYS A 81 5.85 -7.85 -0.63
CA LYS A 81 4.66 -8.05 0.20
C LYS A 81 4.93 -8.96 1.40
N LEU A 82 5.82 -9.96 1.26
CA LEU A 82 6.23 -10.82 2.37
C LEU A 82 6.95 -9.99 3.45
N TRP A 83 7.93 -9.18 3.06
CA TRP A 83 8.67 -8.31 3.98
C TRP A 83 7.80 -7.23 4.59
N PHE A 84 6.91 -6.63 3.81
CA PHE A 84 5.90 -5.68 4.28
C PHE A 84 5.04 -6.25 5.42
N LYS A 85 4.57 -7.49 5.27
CA LYS A 85 3.78 -8.16 6.31
C LYS A 85 4.57 -8.37 7.60
N TYR A 86 5.84 -8.76 7.54
CA TYR A 86 6.68 -8.87 8.73
C TYR A 86 6.88 -7.53 9.44
N LEU A 87 6.96 -6.44 8.71
CA LEU A 87 7.03 -5.08 9.26
C LEU A 87 5.69 -4.64 9.89
N HIS A 88 4.57 -5.31 9.57
CA HIS A 88 3.21 -4.98 10.00
C HIS A 88 2.53 -6.14 10.74
N ASN A 89 3.23 -6.80 11.67
CA ASN A 89 2.69 -7.87 12.51
C ASN A 89 2.11 -9.09 11.75
N GLY A 90 2.60 -9.36 10.54
CA GLY A 90 2.26 -10.55 9.75
C GLY A 90 1.13 -10.37 8.73
N GLU A 91 0.52 -9.20 8.64
CA GLU A 91 -0.58 -8.93 7.70
C GLU A 91 -0.48 -7.54 7.06
N VAL A 92 -1.24 -7.31 6.00
CA VAL A 92 -1.48 -5.97 5.47
C VAL A 92 -2.52 -5.32 6.39
N PRO A 93 -2.27 -4.12 6.93
CA PRO A 93 -3.18 -3.45 7.85
C PRO A 93 -4.57 -3.18 7.24
N THR A 94 -5.51 -2.76 8.08
CA THR A 94 -6.87 -2.42 7.63
C THR A 94 -6.88 -1.23 6.67
N THR A 95 -7.93 -1.10 5.87
CA THR A 95 -8.08 -0.01 4.90
C THR A 95 -7.94 1.37 5.56
N ALA A 96 -8.51 1.58 6.75
CA ALA A 96 -8.38 2.86 7.45
C ALA A 96 -6.93 3.16 7.84
N VAL A 97 -6.20 2.18 8.38
CA VAL A 97 -4.77 2.32 8.70
C VAL A 97 -3.95 2.59 7.45
N ASN A 98 -4.19 1.87 6.35
CA ASN A 98 -3.48 2.06 5.10
C ASN A 98 -3.75 3.44 4.47
N LEU A 99 -4.98 3.96 4.58
CA LEU A 99 -5.31 5.31 4.10
C LEU A 99 -4.63 6.40 4.93
N ALA A 100 -4.54 6.20 6.25
CA ALA A 100 -3.81 7.12 7.13
C ALA A 100 -2.31 7.13 6.83
N ASP A 101 -1.71 5.95 6.66
CA ASP A 101 -0.30 5.78 6.31
C ASP A 101 0.02 6.40 4.95
N ALA A 102 -0.80 6.11 3.93
CA ALA A 102 -0.65 6.71 2.61
C ALA A 102 -0.74 8.24 2.66
N ALA A 103 -1.74 8.80 3.37
CA ALA A 103 -1.85 10.25 3.52
C ALA A 103 -0.65 10.87 4.22
N ALA A 104 -0.07 10.20 5.21
CA ALA A 104 1.14 10.66 5.89
C ALA A 104 2.38 10.59 4.99
N GLY A 105 2.52 9.53 4.19
CA GLY A 105 3.58 9.39 3.20
C GLY A 105 3.54 10.51 2.16
N GLU A 106 2.39 10.70 1.51
CA GLU A 106 2.19 11.78 0.51
C GLU A 106 2.45 13.16 1.12
N ASN A 107 2.02 13.40 2.39
CA ASN A 107 2.31 14.65 3.08
C ASN A 107 3.82 14.89 3.21
N TYR A 108 4.58 13.91 3.66
CA TYR A 108 6.04 14.00 3.75
C TYR A 108 6.67 14.25 2.37
N GLU A 109 6.17 13.58 1.33
CA GLU A 109 6.72 13.73 -0.01
C GLU A 109 6.60 15.15 -0.55
N TRP A 110 5.45 15.80 -0.39
CA TRP A 110 5.29 17.14 -0.94
C TRP A 110 5.78 18.27 -0.03
N THR A 111 5.72 18.09 1.31
CA THR A 111 6.16 19.16 2.25
C THR A 111 7.68 19.20 2.39
N ASP A 112 8.33 18.05 2.45
CA ASP A 112 9.75 17.92 2.80
C ASP A 112 10.59 17.42 1.63
N MET A 113 10.29 16.21 1.14
CA MET A 113 11.15 15.48 0.21
C MET A 113 11.29 16.21 -1.12
N TYR A 114 10.20 16.38 -1.87
CA TYR A 114 10.24 17.03 -3.19
C TYR A 114 10.55 18.52 -3.11
N ALA A 115 10.10 19.20 -2.07
CA ALA A 115 10.47 20.62 -1.84
C ALA A 115 11.98 20.76 -1.62
N GLY A 116 12.59 19.86 -0.84
CA GLY A 116 14.03 19.80 -0.64
C GLY A 116 14.80 19.45 -1.92
N PHE A 117 14.36 18.41 -2.63
CA PHE A 117 15.00 17.96 -3.87
C PHE A 117 14.94 19.02 -4.97
N ALA A 118 13.80 19.71 -5.13
CA ALA A 118 13.66 20.79 -6.11
C ALA A 118 14.62 21.95 -5.82
N ARG A 119 14.79 22.33 -4.54
CA ARG A 119 15.74 23.36 -4.13
C ARG A 119 17.19 22.97 -4.45
N THR A 120 17.60 21.79 -4.02
CA THR A 120 18.96 21.25 -4.26
C THR A 120 19.24 21.16 -5.76
N ALA A 121 18.33 20.58 -6.55
CA ALA A 121 18.52 20.47 -7.99
C ALA A 121 18.66 21.83 -8.67
N LYS A 122 17.93 22.85 -8.19
CA LYS A 122 18.04 24.22 -8.69
C LYS A 122 19.41 24.84 -8.34
N GLU A 123 19.87 24.66 -7.11
CA GLU A 123 21.18 25.16 -6.64
C GLU A 123 22.34 24.51 -7.41
N GLU A 124 22.22 23.24 -7.75
CA GLU A 124 23.20 22.48 -8.55
C GLU A 124 23.10 22.75 -10.07
N GLY A 125 22.13 23.54 -10.53
CA GLY A 125 21.93 23.89 -11.93
C GLY A 125 21.08 22.94 -12.76
N PHE A 126 20.46 21.89 -12.15
CA PHE A 126 19.56 20.95 -12.82
C PHE A 126 18.12 21.49 -12.89
N THR A 127 17.94 22.59 -13.60
CA THR A 127 16.68 23.38 -13.63
C THR A 127 15.47 22.57 -14.11
N GLU A 128 15.65 21.70 -15.11
CA GLU A 128 14.57 20.83 -15.60
C GLU A 128 14.15 19.80 -14.54
N ILE A 129 15.11 19.17 -13.87
CA ILE A 129 14.86 18.19 -12.80
C ILE A 129 14.18 18.89 -11.61
N ALA A 130 14.64 20.09 -11.25
CA ALA A 130 14.02 20.89 -10.20
C ALA A 130 12.54 21.20 -10.49
N ALA A 131 12.22 21.55 -11.74
CA ALA A 131 10.84 21.77 -12.16
C ALA A 131 10.00 20.48 -12.09
N LYS A 132 10.57 19.32 -12.47
CA LYS A 132 9.87 18.03 -12.37
C LYS A 132 9.59 17.65 -10.92
N PHE A 133 10.55 17.82 -10.01
CA PHE A 133 10.32 17.60 -8.57
C PHE A 133 9.18 18.47 -8.03
N ALA A 134 9.14 19.76 -8.38
CA ALA A 134 8.08 20.64 -7.94
C ALA A 134 6.69 20.23 -8.48
N LEU A 135 6.62 19.80 -9.76
CA LEU A 135 5.38 19.33 -10.37
C LEU A 135 4.88 18.02 -9.73
N VAL A 136 5.78 17.07 -9.49
CA VAL A 136 5.42 15.82 -8.81
C VAL A 136 4.94 16.12 -7.39
N GLY A 137 5.67 16.95 -6.61
CA GLY A 137 5.22 17.34 -5.27
C GLY A 137 3.81 17.95 -5.23
N ALA A 138 3.40 18.69 -6.27
CA ALA A 138 2.03 19.20 -6.37
C ALA A 138 0.99 18.08 -6.61
N ILE A 139 1.37 16.98 -7.27
CA ILE A 139 0.53 15.80 -7.46
C ILE A 139 0.37 15.07 -6.13
N GLU A 140 1.46 14.88 -5.36
CA GLU A 140 1.42 14.19 -4.07
C GLU A 140 0.55 14.91 -3.04
N LYS A 141 0.50 16.25 -3.10
CA LYS A 141 -0.47 17.02 -2.33
C LYS A 141 -1.93 16.64 -2.67
N ALA A 142 -2.25 16.48 -3.95
CA ALA A 142 -3.58 16.06 -4.37
C ALA A 142 -3.89 14.60 -3.96
N HIS A 143 -2.89 13.73 -3.93
CA HIS A 143 -3.02 12.36 -3.42
C HIS A 143 -3.32 12.36 -1.91
N GLU A 144 -2.59 13.14 -1.11
CA GLU A 144 -2.86 13.31 0.32
C GLU A 144 -4.31 13.74 0.58
N GLU A 145 -4.76 14.81 -0.11
CA GLU A 145 -6.14 15.31 0.04
C GLU A 145 -7.18 14.24 -0.32
N ARG A 146 -6.91 13.43 -1.33
CA ARG A 146 -7.76 12.30 -1.74
C ARG A 146 -7.82 11.23 -0.66
N TYR A 147 -6.67 10.79 -0.13
CA TYR A 147 -6.61 9.76 0.90
C TYR A 147 -7.26 10.22 2.21
N LYS A 148 -7.10 11.48 2.61
CA LYS A 148 -7.80 12.06 3.76
C LYS A 148 -9.32 12.03 3.62
N LYS A 149 -9.85 12.36 2.43
CA LYS A 149 -11.29 12.29 2.16
C LYS A 149 -11.81 10.85 2.21
N LEU A 150 -11.05 9.92 1.64
CA LEU A 150 -11.42 8.49 1.68
C LEU A 150 -11.37 7.95 3.10
N LEU A 151 -10.35 8.30 3.89
CA LEU A 151 -10.25 7.93 5.30
C LEU A 151 -11.45 8.43 6.08
N SER A 152 -11.80 9.72 5.97
CA SER A 152 -13.00 10.28 6.60
C SER A 152 -14.26 9.49 6.23
N SER A 153 -14.42 9.13 4.94
CA SER A 153 -15.58 8.35 4.50
C SER A 153 -15.63 6.93 5.08
N VAL A 154 -14.47 6.32 5.34
CA VAL A 154 -14.40 5.00 6.00
C VAL A 154 -14.74 5.13 7.49
N GLU A 155 -14.21 6.14 8.17
CA GLU A 155 -14.39 6.36 9.60
C GLU A 155 -15.82 6.76 9.98
N ASP A 156 -16.47 7.59 9.17
CA ASP A 156 -17.86 8.03 9.38
C ASP A 156 -18.90 7.10 8.74
N GLY A 157 -18.46 6.04 8.05
CA GLY A 157 -19.35 5.05 7.40
C GLY A 157 -20.07 5.57 6.15
N SER A 158 -19.60 6.69 5.57
CA SER A 158 -20.26 7.33 4.42
C SER A 158 -19.82 6.81 3.06
N VAL A 159 -18.96 5.78 2.98
CA VAL A 159 -18.50 5.21 1.69
C VAL A 159 -19.67 4.86 0.77
N PHE A 160 -20.75 4.30 1.33
CA PHE A 160 -21.94 3.87 0.59
C PHE A 160 -23.19 4.71 0.91
N SER A 161 -22.99 5.88 1.52
CA SER A 161 -24.05 6.81 1.91
C SER A 161 -23.57 8.25 1.72
N ARG A 162 -24.46 9.13 1.29
CA ARG A 162 -24.19 10.56 1.10
C ARG A 162 -25.37 11.39 1.53
N GLU A 163 -25.12 12.65 1.89
CA GLU A 163 -26.19 13.61 2.05
C GLU A 163 -26.95 13.82 0.73
N GLY A 164 -28.28 13.86 0.84
CA GLY A 164 -29.15 14.02 -0.31
C GLY A 164 -29.28 12.79 -1.19
N VAL A 165 -29.95 12.95 -2.30
CA VAL A 165 -30.16 11.88 -3.27
C VAL A 165 -29.00 11.83 -4.24
N LYS A 166 -28.40 10.65 -4.39
CA LYS A 166 -27.28 10.36 -5.30
C LYS A 166 -27.66 9.26 -6.28
N VAL A 167 -26.86 9.13 -7.32
CA VAL A 167 -26.92 8.00 -8.23
C VAL A 167 -25.77 7.07 -7.91
N TRP A 168 -26.09 5.83 -7.59
CA TRP A 168 -25.12 4.77 -7.30
C TRP A 168 -25.06 3.80 -8.46
N LYS A 169 -23.87 3.52 -8.96
CA LYS A 169 -23.64 2.60 -10.07
C LYS A 169 -23.02 1.31 -9.57
N CYS A 170 -23.62 0.18 -9.95
CA CYS A 170 -23.01 -1.13 -9.72
C CYS A 170 -21.86 -1.36 -10.70
N LEU A 171 -20.65 -1.55 -10.17
CA LEU A 171 -19.42 -1.76 -10.94
C LEU A 171 -19.42 -3.07 -11.75
N ASN A 172 -20.25 -4.05 -11.34
CA ASN A 172 -20.33 -5.33 -12.05
C ASN A 172 -21.25 -5.28 -13.27
N CYS A 173 -22.48 -4.74 -13.12
CA CYS A 173 -23.51 -4.83 -14.18
C CYS A 173 -23.99 -3.48 -14.71
N GLY A 174 -23.53 -2.37 -14.15
CA GLY A 174 -23.94 -1.03 -14.57
C GLY A 174 -25.32 -0.59 -14.06
N HIS A 175 -26.00 -1.38 -13.19
CA HIS A 175 -27.27 -0.97 -12.61
C HIS A 175 -27.15 0.37 -11.88
N LEU A 176 -28.08 1.28 -12.13
CA LEU A 176 -28.16 2.58 -11.47
C LEU A 176 -29.27 2.57 -10.41
N HIS A 177 -28.88 2.97 -9.20
CA HIS A 177 -29.81 3.16 -8.08
C HIS A 177 -29.81 4.62 -7.65
N VAL A 178 -31.00 5.17 -7.42
CA VAL A 178 -31.17 6.57 -6.97
C VAL A 178 -31.59 6.55 -5.50
N GLY A 179 -30.80 7.18 -4.64
CA GLY A 179 -31.07 7.24 -3.21
C GLY A 179 -29.92 7.82 -2.41
N ALA A 180 -30.11 8.08 -1.13
CA ALA A 180 -29.05 8.57 -0.23
C ALA A 180 -28.00 7.47 0.08
N THR A 181 -28.37 6.21 -0.06
CA THR A 181 -27.54 5.05 0.28
C THR A 181 -27.54 4.03 -0.85
N ALA A 182 -26.38 3.48 -1.18
CA ALA A 182 -26.27 2.35 -2.11
C ALA A 182 -27.01 1.11 -1.56
N PRO A 183 -27.70 0.33 -2.40
CA PRO A 183 -28.44 -0.85 -1.95
C PRO A 183 -27.50 -1.91 -1.37
N LYS A 184 -27.95 -2.65 -0.34
CA LYS A 184 -27.18 -3.74 0.28
C LYS A 184 -26.82 -4.85 -0.71
N VAL A 185 -27.70 -5.09 -1.69
CA VAL A 185 -27.52 -6.08 -2.75
C VAL A 185 -28.03 -5.46 -4.05
N CYS A 186 -27.28 -5.62 -5.13
CA CYS A 186 -27.70 -5.16 -6.45
C CYS A 186 -28.93 -5.96 -6.93
N PRO A 187 -30.08 -5.30 -7.25
CA PRO A 187 -31.29 -6.01 -7.65
C PRO A 187 -31.16 -6.68 -9.02
N THR A 188 -30.16 -6.32 -9.82
CA THR A 188 -29.96 -6.87 -11.16
C THR A 188 -29.04 -8.08 -11.17
N CYS A 189 -27.92 -8.05 -10.40
CA CYS A 189 -26.87 -9.07 -10.49
C CYS A 189 -26.46 -9.70 -9.14
N ASN A 190 -27.16 -9.36 -8.06
CA ASN A 190 -26.96 -9.89 -6.71
C ASN A 190 -25.56 -9.64 -6.10
N HIS A 191 -24.76 -8.75 -6.67
CA HIS A 191 -23.50 -8.35 -6.05
C HIS A 191 -23.75 -7.50 -4.80
N PRO A 192 -22.90 -7.61 -3.75
CA PRO A 192 -23.08 -6.88 -2.51
C PRO A 192 -22.84 -5.38 -2.68
N GLN A 193 -23.23 -4.59 -1.67
CA GLN A 193 -23.09 -3.13 -1.61
C GLN A 193 -21.67 -2.64 -1.94
N SER A 194 -20.64 -3.43 -1.63
CA SER A 194 -19.25 -3.13 -1.93
C SER A 194 -18.92 -2.95 -3.41
N TYR A 195 -19.84 -3.36 -4.30
CA TYR A 195 -19.72 -3.15 -5.74
C TYR A 195 -20.38 -1.85 -6.23
N PHE A 196 -20.85 -0.98 -5.33
CA PHE A 196 -21.41 0.30 -5.73
C PHE A 196 -20.44 1.45 -5.51
N GLU A 197 -20.46 2.38 -6.44
CA GLU A 197 -19.81 3.69 -6.34
C GLU A 197 -20.80 4.81 -6.63
N GLU A 198 -20.55 6.03 -6.13
CA GLU A 198 -21.30 7.21 -6.56
C GLU A 198 -20.98 7.47 -8.03
N GLN A 199 -22.00 7.54 -8.89
CA GLN A 199 -21.79 7.80 -10.31
C GLN A 199 -21.37 9.25 -10.54
N VAL A 200 -20.18 9.42 -11.12
CA VAL A 200 -19.70 10.70 -11.63
C VAL A 200 -19.82 10.69 -13.15
N VAL A 201 -20.49 11.72 -13.71
CA VAL A 201 -20.56 11.94 -15.15
C VAL A 201 -19.57 13.04 -15.51
N ASN A 202 -18.55 12.71 -16.26
CA ASN A 202 -17.46 13.62 -16.65
C ASN A 202 -17.27 13.73 -18.18
N TYR A 203 -18.27 13.44 -18.95
CA TYR A 203 -18.35 13.54 -20.41
C TYR A 203 -19.62 14.28 -20.86
#